data_99465ccd59b19ab00fc4bf41515a0736
#
_entry.id   99465ccd59b19ab00fc4bf41515a0736
#
_cell.length_a   1.000
_cell.length_b   1.000
_cell.length_c   1.000
_cell.angle_alpha   90.00
_cell.angle_beta   90.00
_cell.angle_gamma   90.00
#
_symmetry.space_group_name_H-M   'P 1'
#
loop_
_entity.id
_entity.type
_entity.pdbx_description
1 polymer ?
#
loop_
_entity_poly.entity_id
_entity_poly.type
_entity_poly.pdbx_seq_one_letter_code
_entity_poly.pdbx_strand_id
1 'polypeptide(L)'
;MIVYRVGRTKHAKDLSGEGAKINGGRWNRKGIPCVYTSESRALSLLEYTVNVNIEEIPRALSMASIEIPDSDILVLQTSSLPGDWKGVPAPSSAKDFGSRLLRTSGKPVIQIPSSILDQEYNYILNPLITPNLFKIIEIKDLVYDVRIKIV
;
A
#
# COMPACT_ATOMS: atom_id res chain seq x y z
N MET A 1 12.57 -2.41 -9.44
CA MET A 1 11.36 -3.22 -9.70
C MET A 1 10.15 -2.32 -9.87
N ILE A 2 9.08 -2.85 -10.43
CA ILE A 2 7.83 -2.10 -10.61
C ILE A 2 6.79 -2.62 -9.61
N VAL A 3 6.14 -1.70 -8.91
CA VAL A 3 5.01 -1.99 -8.02
C VAL A 3 3.80 -1.17 -8.44
N TYR A 4 2.64 -1.50 -7.93
CA TYR A 4 1.37 -1.00 -8.44
C TYR A 4 0.48 -0.46 -7.34
N ARG A 5 -0.27 0.59 -7.68
CA ARG A 5 -1.27 1.19 -6.79
C ARG A 5 -2.52 1.57 -7.57
N VAL A 6 -3.69 1.18 -7.03
CA VAL A 6 -5.00 1.64 -7.51
C VAL A 6 -5.46 2.77 -6.61
N GLY A 7 -5.99 3.82 -7.20
CA GLY A 7 -6.54 4.93 -6.45
C GLY A 7 -7.22 5.96 -7.34
N ARG A 8 -7.69 7.02 -6.72
CA ARG A 8 -8.33 8.13 -7.45
C ARG A 8 -7.36 8.75 -8.43
N THR A 9 -7.82 9.01 -9.65
CA THR A 9 -6.99 9.59 -10.70
C THR A 9 -6.33 10.91 -10.27
N LYS A 10 -7.05 11.73 -9.53
CA LYS A 10 -6.54 13.02 -9.06
C LYS A 10 -5.35 12.91 -8.11
N HIS A 11 -5.16 11.76 -7.47
CA HIS A 11 -4.05 11.49 -6.55
C HIS A 11 -3.02 10.49 -7.10
N ALA A 12 -3.18 10.06 -8.36
CA ALA A 12 -2.36 8.99 -8.92
C ALA A 12 -0.86 9.30 -8.96
N LYS A 13 -0.50 10.57 -9.06
CA LYS A 13 0.90 11.03 -9.09
C LYS A 13 1.48 11.32 -7.70
N ASP A 14 0.65 11.30 -6.66
CA ASP A 14 1.07 11.68 -5.32
C ASP A 14 1.79 10.53 -4.63
N LEU A 15 3.08 10.67 -4.40
CA LEU A 15 3.92 9.74 -3.66
C LEU A 15 4.34 10.29 -2.29
N SER A 16 3.68 11.34 -1.82
CA SER A 16 3.97 11.95 -0.50
C SER A 16 3.54 11.10 0.68
N GLY A 17 2.60 10.18 0.46
CA GLY A 17 2.02 9.38 1.54
C GLY A 17 0.97 10.11 2.35
N GLU A 18 0.48 11.25 1.87
CA GLU A 18 -0.48 12.10 2.60
C GLU A 18 -1.81 11.38 2.87
N GLY A 19 -2.31 10.60 1.91
CA GLY A 19 -3.55 9.86 2.09
C GLY A 19 -3.49 8.88 3.26
N ALA A 20 -2.42 8.09 3.33
CA ALA A 20 -2.22 7.18 4.44
C ALA A 20 -1.94 7.92 5.76
N LYS A 21 -1.26 9.06 5.69
CA LYS A 21 -1.03 9.90 6.86
C LYS A 21 -2.34 10.40 7.48
N ILE A 22 -3.29 10.79 6.64
CA ILE A 22 -4.59 11.31 7.09
C ILE A 22 -5.48 10.18 7.63
N ASN A 23 -5.55 9.06 6.90
CA ASN A 23 -6.53 8.01 7.16
C ASN A 23 -6.01 6.86 8.03
N GLY A 24 -4.70 6.65 8.06
CA GLY A 24 -4.11 5.44 8.61
C GLY A 24 -4.36 4.23 7.71
N GLY A 25 -3.72 3.13 8.01
CA GLY A 25 -3.88 1.87 7.31
C GLY A 25 -3.44 0.73 8.22
N ARG A 26 -3.33 -0.49 7.66
CA ARG A 26 -2.94 -1.66 8.46
C ARG A 26 -1.58 -1.45 9.14
N TRP A 27 -0.64 -0.82 8.43
CA TRP A 27 0.74 -0.72 8.86
C TRP A 27 1.19 0.69 9.24
N ASN A 28 0.24 1.63 9.37
CA ASN A 28 0.57 2.99 9.82
C ASN A 28 -0.55 3.61 10.65
N ARG A 29 -0.15 4.35 11.65
CA ARG A 29 -1.03 5.23 12.41
C ARG A 29 -1.26 6.53 11.64
N LYS A 30 -2.38 7.19 11.90
CA LYS A 30 -2.60 8.58 11.46
C LYS A 30 -1.42 9.44 11.90
N GLY A 31 -0.96 10.30 11.02
CA GLY A 31 0.20 11.16 11.26
C GLY A 31 1.51 10.64 10.68
N ILE A 32 1.58 9.38 10.27
CA ILE A 32 2.78 8.78 9.69
C ILE A 32 2.51 8.50 8.21
N PRO A 33 3.22 9.18 7.29
CA PRO A 33 3.01 8.97 5.86
C PRO A 33 3.61 7.66 5.38
N CYS A 34 2.95 7.03 4.43
CA CYS A 34 3.50 5.93 3.65
C CYS A 34 2.67 5.73 2.39
N VAL A 35 3.21 5.00 1.42
CA VAL A 35 2.51 4.68 0.18
C VAL A 35 2.35 3.17 0.10
N TYR A 36 1.13 2.69 0.10
CA TYR A 36 0.83 1.27 -0.04
C TYR A 36 0.81 0.88 -1.51
N THR A 37 1.61 -0.11 -1.87
CA THR A 37 1.67 -0.68 -3.21
C THR A 37 1.68 -2.20 -3.14
N SER A 38 1.51 -2.85 -4.29
CA SER A 38 1.48 -4.31 -4.39
C SER A 38 2.39 -4.79 -5.51
N GLU A 39 2.82 -6.05 -5.43
CA GLU A 39 3.75 -6.64 -6.41
C GLU A 39 3.13 -6.84 -7.79
N SER A 40 1.80 -6.91 -7.88
CA SER A 40 1.09 -7.10 -9.14
C SER A 40 -0.12 -6.17 -9.25
N ARG A 41 -0.58 -5.98 -10.49
CA ARG A 41 -1.80 -5.22 -10.75
C ARG A 41 -3.02 -5.88 -10.11
N ALA A 42 -3.12 -7.20 -10.20
CA ALA A 42 -4.24 -7.94 -9.63
C ALA A 42 -4.30 -7.81 -8.11
N LEU A 43 -3.16 -7.96 -7.42
CA LEU A 43 -3.12 -7.79 -5.98
C LEU A 43 -3.42 -6.35 -5.56
N SER A 44 -2.91 -5.37 -6.31
CA SER A 44 -3.22 -3.96 -6.05
C SER A 44 -4.73 -3.68 -6.13
N LEU A 45 -5.40 -4.25 -7.13
CA LEU A 45 -6.85 -4.12 -7.28
C LEU A 45 -7.59 -4.80 -6.13
N LEU A 46 -7.15 -5.98 -5.71
CA LEU A 46 -7.75 -6.71 -4.61
C LEU A 46 -7.60 -5.94 -3.28
N GLU A 47 -6.42 -5.42 -3.01
CA GLU A 47 -6.16 -4.59 -1.82
C GLU A 47 -7.03 -3.33 -1.81
N TYR A 48 -7.20 -2.68 -2.96
CA TYR A 48 -8.10 -1.54 -3.09
C TYR A 48 -9.54 -1.95 -2.78
N THR A 49 -9.98 -3.07 -3.34
CA THR A 49 -11.37 -3.55 -3.22
C THR A 49 -11.79 -3.78 -1.78
N VAL A 50 -10.93 -4.37 -0.95
CA VAL A 50 -11.29 -4.68 0.45
C VAL A 50 -11.30 -3.44 1.34
N ASN A 51 -10.69 -2.36 0.91
CA ASN A 51 -10.58 -1.12 1.69
C ASN A 51 -11.55 -0.02 1.28
N VAL A 52 -12.42 -0.27 0.30
CA VAL A 52 -13.37 0.73 -0.20
C VAL A 52 -14.78 0.13 -0.25
N ASN A 53 -15.78 0.95 0.08
CA ASN A 53 -17.17 0.56 -0.12
C ASN A 53 -17.57 0.74 -1.57
N ILE A 54 -18.39 -0.17 -2.10
CA ILE A 54 -18.81 -0.12 -3.52
C ILE A 54 -19.46 1.21 -3.89
N GLU A 55 -20.21 1.79 -2.96
CA GLU A 55 -20.89 3.08 -3.15
C GLU A 55 -19.92 4.26 -3.21
N GLU A 56 -18.71 4.09 -2.70
CA GLU A 56 -17.69 5.12 -2.61
C GLU A 56 -16.65 5.02 -3.73
N ILE A 57 -16.78 4.03 -4.62
CA ILE A 57 -15.83 3.86 -5.73
C ILE A 57 -15.96 5.07 -6.67
N PRO A 58 -14.90 5.86 -6.83
CA PRO A 58 -14.96 7.06 -7.67
C PRO A 58 -15.07 6.67 -9.15
N ARG A 59 -15.65 7.59 -9.96
CA ARG A 59 -15.73 7.39 -11.41
C ARG A 59 -14.35 7.37 -12.05
N ALA A 60 -13.44 8.22 -11.56
CA ALA A 60 -12.09 8.32 -12.09
C ALA A 60 -11.11 7.59 -11.19
N LEU A 61 -10.81 6.36 -11.55
CA LEU A 61 -9.77 5.52 -10.96
C LEU A 61 -8.61 5.35 -11.92
N SER A 62 -7.43 5.14 -11.35
CA SER A 62 -6.22 4.86 -12.12
C SER A 62 -5.40 3.75 -11.48
N MET A 63 -4.68 3.03 -12.34
CA MET A 63 -3.62 2.11 -11.95
C MET A 63 -2.28 2.82 -12.20
N ALA A 64 -1.52 3.05 -11.15
CA ALA A 64 -0.18 3.62 -11.25
C ALA A 64 0.86 2.51 -11.19
N SER A 65 1.81 2.54 -12.12
CA SER A 65 3.01 1.71 -12.10
C SER A 65 4.15 2.57 -11.57
N ILE A 66 4.82 2.11 -10.52
CA ILE A 66 5.82 2.87 -9.78
C ILE A 66 7.12 2.09 -9.77
N GLU A 67 8.20 2.71 -10.26
CA GLU A 67 9.53 2.12 -10.16
C GLU A 67 10.12 2.41 -8.78
N ILE A 68 10.62 1.36 -8.14
CA ILE A 68 11.28 1.44 -6.85
C ILE A 68 12.66 0.76 -6.93
N PRO A 69 13.60 1.08 -6.02
CA PRO A 69 14.90 0.42 -6.03
C PRO A 69 14.78 -1.08 -5.77
N ASP A 70 15.70 -1.85 -6.35
CA ASP A 70 15.80 -3.29 -6.17
C ASP A 70 16.60 -3.67 -4.91
N SER A 71 17.28 -2.69 -4.32
CA SER A 71 18.11 -2.87 -3.13
C SER A 71 17.57 -2.06 -1.96
N ASP A 72 18.09 -2.35 -0.77
CA ASP A 72 17.74 -1.62 0.46
C ASP A 72 16.25 -1.79 0.85
N ILE A 73 15.73 -2.97 0.59
CA ILE A 73 14.36 -3.35 0.93
C ILE A 73 14.37 -4.16 2.24
N LEU A 74 13.57 -3.73 3.20
CA LEU A 74 13.34 -4.51 4.41
C LEU A 74 12.31 -5.60 4.10
N VAL A 75 12.76 -6.85 4.05
CA VAL A 75 11.90 -8.00 3.75
C VAL A 75 11.40 -8.63 5.04
N LEU A 76 10.09 -8.67 5.22
CA LEU A 76 9.47 -9.25 6.40
C LEU A 76 8.79 -10.58 6.05
N GLN A 77 9.00 -11.56 6.92
CA GLN A 77 8.34 -12.86 6.87
C GLN A 77 7.10 -12.85 7.78
N THR A 78 6.14 -13.74 7.52
CA THR A 78 4.95 -13.87 8.38
C THR A 78 5.31 -14.12 9.83
N SER A 79 6.38 -14.89 10.07
CA SER A 79 6.87 -15.18 11.43
C SER A 79 7.38 -13.96 12.20
N SER A 80 7.70 -12.88 11.50
CA SER A 80 8.18 -11.62 12.10
C SER A 80 7.07 -10.65 12.44
N LEU A 81 5.83 -10.93 12.00
CA LEU A 81 4.69 -10.03 12.17
C LEU A 81 3.97 -10.28 13.49
N PRO A 82 3.25 -9.28 14.03
CA PRO A 82 2.40 -9.50 15.21
C PRO A 82 1.44 -10.67 14.98
N GLY A 83 1.15 -11.44 16.00
CA GLY A 83 0.35 -12.67 15.88
C GLY A 83 -1.05 -12.47 15.30
N ASP A 84 -1.62 -11.29 15.50
CA ASP A 84 -2.96 -10.92 15.03
C ASP A 84 -2.96 -10.01 13.79
N TRP A 85 -1.87 -9.99 13.04
CA TRP A 85 -1.65 -9.03 11.96
C TRP A 85 -2.71 -9.07 10.84
N LYS A 86 -3.40 -10.20 10.67
CA LYS A 86 -4.48 -10.36 9.68
C LYS A 86 -5.85 -9.88 10.18
N GLY A 87 -5.95 -9.42 11.42
CA GLY A 87 -7.22 -9.01 12.01
C GLY A 87 -7.95 -7.96 11.19
N VAL A 88 -9.29 -8.00 11.23
CA VAL A 88 -10.17 -7.04 10.54
C VAL A 88 -11.18 -6.53 11.57
N PRO A 89 -11.22 -5.21 11.81
CA PRO A 89 -10.35 -4.15 11.24
C PRO A 89 -8.88 -4.34 11.62
N ALA A 90 -7.99 -3.58 10.95
CA ALA A 90 -6.56 -3.68 11.20
C ALA A 90 -6.24 -3.44 12.68
N PRO A 91 -5.55 -4.38 13.36
CA PRO A 91 -5.30 -4.26 14.79
C PRO A 91 -4.25 -3.21 15.13
N SER A 92 -4.32 -2.70 16.35
CA SER A 92 -3.35 -1.72 16.87
C SER A 92 -1.92 -2.26 16.84
N SER A 93 -1.73 -3.55 17.10
CA SER A 93 -0.42 -4.20 17.02
C SER A 93 0.23 -4.06 15.65
N ALA A 94 -0.53 -4.25 14.57
CA ALA A 94 -0.02 -4.09 13.21
C ALA A 94 0.28 -2.62 12.91
N LYS A 95 -0.61 -1.71 13.28
CA LYS A 95 -0.40 -0.27 13.08
C LYS A 95 0.86 0.23 13.80
N ASP A 96 1.05 -0.18 15.02
CA ASP A 96 2.23 0.21 15.83
C ASP A 96 3.51 -0.41 15.29
N PHE A 97 3.45 -1.67 14.87
CA PHE A 97 4.58 -2.38 14.26
C PHE A 97 5.08 -1.68 13.00
N GLY A 98 4.19 -1.41 12.05
CA GLY A 98 4.54 -0.74 10.81
C GLY A 98 4.98 0.71 11.02
N SER A 99 4.31 1.44 11.90
CA SER A 99 4.67 2.82 12.23
C SER A 99 6.08 2.91 12.79
N ARG A 100 6.45 1.98 13.68
CA ARG A 100 7.80 1.92 14.24
C ARG A 100 8.84 1.70 13.14
N LEU A 101 8.59 0.77 12.22
CA LEU A 101 9.50 0.48 11.12
C LEU A 101 9.66 1.69 10.18
N LEU A 102 8.57 2.37 9.87
CA LEU A 102 8.62 3.57 9.03
C LEU A 102 9.47 4.67 9.68
N ARG A 103 9.39 4.81 10.99
CA ARG A 103 10.16 5.84 11.72
C ARG A 103 11.60 5.47 11.99
N THR A 104 11.89 4.18 12.22
CA THR A 104 13.17 3.79 12.81
C THR A 104 14.03 2.86 11.97
N SER A 105 13.48 2.19 10.95
CA SER A 105 14.25 1.21 10.17
C SER A 105 15.29 1.84 9.24
N GLY A 106 15.08 3.09 8.85
CA GLY A 106 15.93 3.76 7.84
C GLY A 106 15.78 3.18 6.43
N LYS A 107 14.79 2.32 6.20
CA LYS A 107 14.58 1.66 4.91
C LYS A 107 13.54 2.39 4.08
N PRO A 108 13.85 2.63 2.80
CA PRO A 108 12.90 3.31 1.90
C PRO A 108 11.71 2.43 1.52
N VAL A 109 11.87 1.10 1.55
CA VAL A 109 10.83 0.15 1.13
C VAL A 109 10.74 -0.98 2.15
N ILE A 110 9.51 -1.35 2.49
CA ILE A 110 9.21 -2.51 3.33
C ILE A 110 8.40 -3.49 2.50
N GLN A 111 8.94 -4.70 2.28
CA GLN A 111 8.22 -5.79 1.65
C GLN A 111 7.52 -6.60 2.75
N ILE A 112 6.21 -6.73 2.65
CA ILE A 112 5.40 -7.36 3.68
C ILE A 112 4.33 -8.26 3.05
N PRO A 113 4.03 -9.43 3.62
CA PRO A 113 2.97 -10.27 3.09
C PRO A 113 1.62 -9.56 3.06
N SER A 114 0.82 -9.82 2.03
CA SER A 114 -0.57 -9.35 1.99
C SER A 114 -1.40 -10.05 3.07
N SER A 115 -2.25 -9.31 3.75
CA SER A 115 -3.17 -9.92 4.73
C SER A 115 -4.30 -10.71 4.06
N ILE A 116 -4.49 -10.55 2.77
CA ILE A 116 -5.51 -11.28 1.99
C ILE A 116 -4.92 -12.57 1.44
N LEU A 117 -3.72 -12.47 0.84
CA LEU A 117 -2.98 -13.57 0.23
C LEU A 117 -1.54 -13.51 0.74
N ASP A 118 -1.24 -14.21 1.81
CA ASP A 118 0.06 -14.08 2.51
C ASP A 118 1.24 -14.68 1.74
N GLN A 119 0.99 -15.34 0.61
CA GLN A 119 2.00 -15.83 -0.32
C GLN A 119 2.42 -14.77 -1.34
N GLU A 120 1.74 -13.62 -1.36
CA GLU A 120 2.04 -12.48 -2.21
C GLU A 120 2.35 -11.26 -1.36
N TYR A 121 3.06 -10.29 -1.94
CA TYR A 121 3.63 -9.20 -1.17
C TYR A 121 3.10 -7.85 -1.55
N ASN A 122 2.87 -7.03 -0.51
CA ASN A 122 2.74 -5.60 -0.64
C ASN A 122 4.08 -4.93 -0.37
N TYR A 123 4.27 -3.75 -0.94
CA TYR A 123 5.46 -2.92 -0.73
C TYR A 123 5.02 -1.58 -0.17
N ILE A 124 5.46 -1.29 1.05
CA ILE A 124 5.16 -0.02 1.70
C ILE A 124 6.33 0.91 1.42
N LEU A 125 6.06 2.00 0.72
CA LEU A 125 7.07 2.99 0.38
C LEU A 125 7.14 4.04 1.49
N ASN A 126 8.36 4.38 1.90
CA ASN A 126 8.62 5.32 2.98
C ASN A 126 9.10 6.66 2.41
N PRO A 127 8.21 7.64 2.24
CA PRO A 127 8.58 8.93 1.64
C PRO A 127 9.47 9.80 2.54
N LEU A 128 9.63 9.43 3.81
CA LEU A 128 10.46 10.18 4.76
C LEU A 128 11.96 9.96 4.53
N ILE A 129 12.35 8.89 3.82
CA ILE A 129 13.77 8.53 3.65
C ILE A 129 14.40 9.35 2.52
N THR A 130 13.80 9.28 1.31
CA THR A 130 14.34 10.00 0.14
C THR A 130 13.21 10.35 -0.82
N PRO A 131 12.87 11.64 -0.97
CA PRO A 131 11.67 12.03 -1.74
C PRO A 131 11.70 11.62 -3.22
N ASN A 132 12.90 11.50 -3.82
CA ASN A 132 13.04 11.26 -5.26
C ASN A 132 13.42 9.83 -5.62
N LEU A 133 13.26 8.89 -4.68
CA LEU A 133 13.66 7.49 -4.90
C LEU A 133 12.65 6.71 -5.72
N PHE A 134 11.39 7.13 -5.71
CA PHE A 134 10.28 6.45 -6.36
C PHE A 134 9.85 7.22 -7.61
N LYS A 135 9.53 6.51 -8.69
CA LYS A 135 9.24 7.12 -9.99
C LYS A 135 7.95 6.59 -10.57
N ILE A 136 7.03 7.47 -10.92
CA ILE A 136 5.84 7.08 -11.68
C ILE A 136 6.27 6.74 -13.11
N ILE A 137 6.01 5.50 -13.55
CA ILE A 137 6.33 5.03 -14.89
C ILE A 137 5.12 5.19 -15.81
N GLU A 138 3.93 4.85 -15.31
CA GLU A 138 2.71 4.88 -16.10
C GLU A 138 1.52 5.10 -15.18
N ILE A 139 0.55 5.83 -15.68
CA ILE A 139 -0.78 5.95 -15.06
C ILE A 139 -1.79 5.61 -16.13
N LYS A 140 -2.59 4.58 -15.86
CA LYS A 140 -3.68 4.15 -16.76
C LYS A 140 -5.02 4.30 -16.08
N ASP A 141 -6.00 4.79 -16.82
CA ASP A 141 -7.38 4.78 -16.37
C ASP A 141 -7.84 3.35 -16.12
N LEU A 142 -8.55 3.16 -15.04
CA LEU A 142 -9.09 1.88 -14.63
C LEU A 142 -10.60 1.99 -14.49
N VAL A 143 -11.31 1.14 -15.24
CA VAL A 143 -12.76 0.95 -15.04
C VAL A 143 -12.92 -0.18 -14.03
N TYR A 144 -13.51 0.14 -12.88
CA TYR A 144 -13.72 -0.86 -11.84
C TYR A 144 -14.81 -1.85 -12.26
N ASP A 145 -14.47 -3.13 -12.32
CA ASP A 145 -15.43 -4.19 -12.63
C ASP A 145 -16.26 -4.47 -11.39
N VAL A 146 -17.52 -4.04 -11.41
CA VAL A 146 -18.42 -4.16 -10.26
C VAL A 146 -18.69 -5.61 -9.82
N ARG A 147 -18.44 -6.58 -10.69
CA ARG A 147 -18.57 -8.00 -10.35
C ARG A 147 -17.64 -8.42 -9.23
N ILE A 148 -16.53 -7.72 -9.05
CA ILE A 148 -15.55 -8.02 -7.99
C ILE A 148 -16.18 -7.84 -6.60
N LYS A 149 -17.11 -6.92 -6.46
CA LYS A 149 -17.67 -6.53 -5.16
C LYS A 149 -19.20 -6.66 -5.06
N ILE A 150 -19.85 -7.26 -6.03
CA ILE A 150 -21.27 -7.57 -5.94
C ILE A 150 -21.45 -8.81 -5.05
N VAL A 151 -22.28 -8.67 -4.05
CA VAL A 151 -22.66 -9.76 -3.15
C VAL A 151 -23.93 -10.42 -3.66
#